data_0257691524341f5f00edf83ce9679030
#
_entry.id   0257691524341f5f00edf83ce9679030
#
_cell.length_a   1.000
_cell.length_b   1.000
_cell.length_c   1.000
_cell.angle_alpha   90.00
_cell.angle_beta   90.00
_cell.angle_gamma   90.00
#
_symmetry.space_group_name_H-M   'P 1'
#
loop_
_entity.id
_entity.type
_entity.pdbx_description
1 polymer ?
#
loop_
_entity_poly.entity_id
_entity_poly.type
_entity_poly.pdbx_seq_one_letter_code
_entity_poly.pdbx_strand_id
1 'polypeptide(L)'
;MSSKIFDTVIVGAGVSGLSCAIELKVQNIENILLIEKSDNFFSTIRSFYKDGKRVDKYWRNQIINLIGNIPFDGGLKEEVLNYFETLLKKYNIPTIYNNEVEKVIKLDNEIFEIHTKLDIYKAKNVVIAIGKMGKPNKPNYKIPLEIQKNVNFNLDNCSKNEKILVVGGGNSAAEYAYSLAFDENIVTLAYRKESFTRLNKINEEMLKKYEDAKQLNIKLNCDINSLEDDNGFVKVNYSNGESQNFNRVIYAIGGTAPIDFLKNCGVNISDNLKPIFNENFECCCKNLYIAGDISNASEGSISSSLNHGFLIAIAIAKGLKPLA
;
A
#
# COMPACT_ATOMS: atom_id res chain seq x y z
N MET A 1 18.25 -30.85 -6.70
CA MET A 1 17.37 -30.75 -5.51
C MET A 1 15.93 -30.76 -5.98
N SER A 2 15.10 -31.67 -5.48
CA SER A 2 13.66 -31.65 -5.80
C SER A 2 13.09 -30.37 -5.20
N SER A 3 12.82 -29.36 -6.03
CA SER A 3 12.25 -28.11 -5.55
C SER A 3 10.84 -28.38 -5.05
N LYS A 4 10.60 -28.16 -3.77
CA LYS A 4 9.27 -28.29 -3.16
C LYS A 4 8.26 -27.48 -3.97
N ILE A 5 7.16 -28.11 -4.40
CA ILE A 5 6.05 -27.43 -5.05
C ILE A 5 5.01 -27.09 -3.98
N PHE A 6 4.69 -25.81 -3.83
CA PHE A 6 3.64 -25.36 -2.93
C PHE A 6 2.26 -25.52 -3.58
N ASP A 7 1.24 -25.74 -2.79
CA ASP A 7 -0.13 -25.67 -3.30
C ASP A 7 -0.50 -24.24 -3.66
N THR A 8 -0.04 -23.27 -2.85
CA THR A 8 -0.25 -21.85 -3.13
C THR A 8 0.94 -21.02 -2.65
N VAL A 9 1.41 -20.11 -3.50
CA VAL A 9 2.31 -19.03 -3.12
C VAL A 9 1.53 -17.71 -3.16
N ILE A 10 1.63 -16.94 -2.08
CA ILE A 10 0.97 -15.63 -1.94
C ILE A 10 2.06 -14.55 -1.95
N VAL A 11 1.92 -13.57 -2.83
CA VAL A 11 2.86 -12.45 -3.02
C VAL A 11 2.31 -11.20 -2.36
N GLY A 12 2.93 -10.80 -1.26
CA GLY A 12 2.56 -9.64 -0.45
C GLY A 12 1.84 -10.01 0.85
N ALA A 13 2.39 -9.57 1.98
CA ALA A 13 1.85 -9.77 3.33
C ALA A 13 1.00 -8.58 3.82
N GLY A 14 0.23 -7.97 2.92
CA GLY A 14 -0.83 -7.02 3.24
C GLY A 14 -2.08 -7.72 3.74
N VAL A 15 -3.15 -6.96 4.00
CA VAL A 15 -4.42 -7.48 4.56
C VAL A 15 -4.97 -8.64 3.74
N SER A 16 -5.06 -8.50 2.41
CA SER A 16 -5.63 -9.54 1.55
C SER A 16 -4.73 -10.77 1.42
N GLY A 17 -3.40 -10.60 1.42
CA GLY A 17 -2.46 -11.73 1.40
C GLY A 17 -2.52 -12.54 2.68
N LEU A 18 -2.51 -11.87 3.84
CA LEU A 18 -2.69 -12.54 5.13
C LEU A 18 -4.05 -13.21 5.24
N SER A 19 -5.12 -12.52 4.82
CA SER A 19 -6.45 -13.12 4.81
C SER A 19 -6.47 -14.40 3.97
N CYS A 20 -5.95 -14.35 2.74
CA CYS A 20 -5.90 -15.53 1.88
C CYS A 20 -5.10 -16.68 2.53
N ALA A 21 -3.94 -16.39 3.14
CA ALA A 21 -3.13 -17.40 3.82
C ALA A 21 -3.87 -18.06 4.99
N ILE A 22 -4.53 -17.27 5.83
CA ILE A 22 -5.30 -17.76 6.98
C ILE A 22 -6.50 -18.59 6.50
N GLU A 23 -7.25 -18.08 5.52
CA GLU A 23 -8.43 -18.76 4.98
C GLU A 23 -8.08 -20.07 4.27
N LEU A 24 -6.93 -20.15 3.60
CA LEU A 24 -6.42 -21.42 3.05
C LEU A 24 -6.14 -22.43 4.16
N LYS A 25 -5.55 -22.02 5.28
CA LYS A 25 -5.36 -22.89 6.44
C LYS A 25 -6.69 -23.36 7.04
N VAL A 26 -7.69 -22.49 7.11
CA VAL A 26 -9.05 -22.88 7.54
C VAL A 26 -9.66 -23.92 6.58
N GLN A 27 -9.31 -23.89 5.29
CA GLN A 27 -9.69 -24.91 4.31
C GLN A 27 -8.82 -26.17 4.34
N ASN A 28 -7.92 -26.32 5.34
CA ASN A 28 -6.95 -27.42 5.48
C ASN A 28 -5.93 -27.52 4.32
N ILE A 29 -5.60 -26.40 3.68
CA ILE A 29 -4.52 -26.30 2.71
C ILE A 29 -3.27 -25.87 3.44
N GLU A 30 -2.40 -26.84 3.75
CA GLU A 30 -1.23 -26.64 4.63
C GLU A 30 0.03 -26.19 3.89
N ASN A 31 0.20 -26.63 2.63
CA ASN A 31 1.42 -26.40 1.86
C ASN A 31 1.38 -25.05 1.12
N ILE A 32 1.40 -23.97 1.91
CA ILE A 32 1.38 -22.58 1.41
C ILE A 32 2.67 -21.86 1.74
N LEU A 33 2.95 -20.74 1.06
CA LEU A 33 4.06 -19.84 1.34
C LEU A 33 3.62 -18.41 1.09
N LEU A 34 3.88 -17.51 2.04
CA LEU A 34 3.69 -16.08 1.92
C LEU A 34 5.06 -15.40 1.70
N ILE A 35 5.20 -14.56 0.68
CA ILE A 35 6.45 -13.85 0.36
C ILE A 35 6.19 -12.34 0.45
N GLU A 36 6.99 -11.64 1.25
CA GLU A 36 6.89 -10.20 1.46
C GLU A 36 8.24 -9.51 1.18
N LYS A 37 8.19 -8.40 0.44
CA LYS A 37 9.38 -7.61 0.11
C LYS A 37 9.95 -6.84 1.29
N SER A 38 9.10 -6.45 2.24
CA SER A 38 9.46 -5.70 3.44
C SER A 38 9.91 -6.64 4.56
N ASP A 39 10.46 -6.07 5.60
CA ASP A 39 10.92 -6.79 6.80
C ASP A 39 9.78 -7.31 7.69
N ASN A 40 8.54 -6.89 7.40
CA ASN A 40 7.38 -7.25 8.21
C ASN A 40 6.07 -7.24 7.39
N PHE A 41 5.00 -7.87 7.91
CA PHE A 41 3.66 -7.78 7.34
C PHE A 41 3.05 -6.39 7.54
N PHE A 42 2.05 -6.04 6.75
CA PHE A 42 1.35 -4.76 6.79
C PHE A 42 2.27 -3.55 6.62
N SER A 43 3.28 -3.64 5.77
CA SER A 43 4.26 -2.58 5.53
C SER A 43 3.61 -1.22 5.26
N THR A 44 2.51 -1.18 4.52
CA THR A 44 1.75 0.06 4.25
C THR A 44 1.17 0.67 5.54
N ILE A 45 0.53 -0.15 6.40
CA ILE A 45 -0.02 0.35 7.67
C ILE A 45 1.12 0.79 8.60
N ARG A 46 2.19 0.02 8.67
CA ARG A 46 3.36 0.35 9.50
C ARG A 46 4.01 1.67 9.10
N SER A 47 4.19 1.91 7.80
CA SER A 47 4.90 3.09 7.28
C SER A 47 4.04 4.34 7.14
N PHE A 48 2.73 4.20 6.85
CA PHE A 48 1.88 5.36 6.56
C PHE A 48 0.89 5.73 7.67
N TYR A 49 0.73 4.88 8.68
CA TYR A 49 -0.11 5.18 9.83
C TYR A 49 0.78 5.52 11.03
N LYS A 50 0.56 6.68 11.63
CA LYS A 50 1.18 7.04 12.91
C LYS A 50 0.68 6.15 14.03
N ASP A 51 1.46 6.05 15.08
CA ASP A 51 1.06 5.38 16.31
C ASP A 51 -0.18 6.06 16.90
N GLY A 52 -1.10 5.26 17.43
CA GLY A 52 -2.39 5.72 17.90
C GLY A 52 -3.42 6.06 16.80
N LYS A 53 -3.07 5.98 15.51
CA LYS A 53 -4.05 6.18 14.43
C LYS A 53 -4.98 4.99 14.32
N ARG A 54 -6.29 5.26 14.12
CA ARG A 54 -7.26 4.20 13.87
C ARG A 54 -7.09 3.57 12.49
N VAL A 55 -7.26 2.27 12.43
CA VAL A 55 -7.43 1.45 11.23
C VAL A 55 -8.89 1.02 11.20
N ASP A 56 -9.67 1.65 10.34
CA ASP A 56 -11.11 1.45 10.30
C ASP A 56 -11.50 0.23 9.45
N LYS A 57 -12.57 -0.43 9.88
CA LYS A 57 -13.18 -1.57 9.18
C LYS A 57 -13.68 -1.18 7.80
N TYR A 58 -14.33 -0.02 7.72
CA TYR A 58 -14.98 0.49 6.53
C TYR A 58 -14.24 1.70 5.96
N TRP A 59 -14.35 1.88 4.66
CA TRP A 59 -13.88 3.08 3.98
C TRP A 59 -15.06 3.98 3.64
N ARG A 60 -15.07 5.20 4.19
CA ARG A 60 -16.18 6.17 4.03
C ARG A 60 -17.53 5.56 4.47
N ASN A 61 -18.59 5.75 3.65
CA ASN A 61 -19.93 5.24 3.93
C ASN A 61 -20.18 3.82 3.38
N GLN A 62 -19.14 3.11 2.96
CA GLN A 62 -19.27 1.75 2.45
C GLN A 62 -19.35 0.75 3.61
N ILE A 63 -20.51 0.19 3.85
CA ILE A 63 -20.69 -0.92 4.79
C ILE A 63 -20.47 -2.23 4.03
N ILE A 64 -19.36 -2.90 4.29
CA ILE A 64 -19.01 -4.19 3.69
C ILE A 64 -19.04 -5.24 4.79
N ASN A 65 -19.97 -6.18 4.71
CA ASN A 65 -20.04 -7.30 5.64
C ASN A 65 -18.89 -8.26 5.40
N LEU A 66 -18.26 -8.70 6.47
CA LEU A 66 -17.27 -9.77 6.42
C LEU A 66 -17.96 -11.11 6.16
N ILE A 67 -17.42 -11.89 5.21
CA ILE A 67 -17.96 -13.19 4.80
C ILE A 67 -17.01 -14.33 5.13
N GLY A 68 -15.76 -14.03 5.51
CA GLY A 68 -14.73 -14.99 5.88
C GLY A 68 -14.67 -15.28 7.38
N ASN A 69 -13.65 -16.03 7.78
CA ASN A 69 -13.45 -16.52 9.15
C ASN A 69 -12.60 -15.56 10.01
N ILE A 70 -12.21 -14.41 9.50
CA ILE A 70 -11.42 -13.41 10.23
C ILE A 70 -12.35 -12.28 10.69
N PRO A 71 -12.76 -12.25 11.97
CA PRO A 71 -13.54 -11.13 12.51
C PRO A 71 -12.64 -9.89 12.59
N PHE A 72 -13.20 -8.73 12.24
CA PHE A 72 -12.47 -7.47 12.30
C PHE A 72 -13.43 -6.30 12.51
N ASP A 73 -13.19 -5.48 13.52
CA ASP A 73 -14.03 -4.32 13.87
C ASP A 73 -13.25 -2.99 13.85
N GLY A 74 -12.01 -3.02 13.37
CA GLY A 74 -11.10 -1.89 13.46
C GLY A 74 -10.43 -1.80 14.81
N GLY A 75 -9.59 -0.78 14.99
CA GLY A 75 -8.85 -0.55 16.23
C GLY A 75 -7.74 0.47 16.02
N LEU A 76 -6.94 0.72 17.03
CA LEU A 76 -5.71 1.47 16.88
C LEU A 76 -4.70 0.67 16.08
N LYS A 77 -3.78 1.34 15.41
CA LYS A 77 -2.72 0.70 14.60
C LYS A 77 -2.06 -0.47 15.34
N GLU A 78 -1.65 -0.24 16.58
CA GLU A 78 -0.93 -1.21 17.41
C GLU A 78 -1.80 -2.42 17.74
N GLU A 79 -3.07 -2.20 18.05
CA GLU A 79 -4.04 -3.26 18.35
C GLU A 79 -4.26 -4.13 17.11
N VAL A 80 -4.43 -3.50 15.96
CA VAL A 80 -4.62 -4.21 14.67
C VAL A 80 -3.38 -5.00 14.31
N LEU A 81 -2.19 -4.44 14.43
CA LEU A 81 -0.94 -5.15 14.16
C LEU A 81 -0.77 -6.36 15.09
N ASN A 82 -1.02 -6.20 16.39
CA ASN A 82 -0.94 -7.29 17.37
C ASN A 82 -1.99 -8.38 17.11
N TYR A 83 -3.21 -7.99 16.72
CA TYR A 83 -4.26 -8.93 16.36
C TYR A 83 -3.83 -9.83 15.18
N PHE A 84 -3.34 -9.26 14.10
CA PHE A 84 -2.91 -10.04 12.94
C PHE A 84 -1.62 -10.85 13.21
N GLU A 85 -0.72 -10.35 14.05
CA GLU A 85 0.44 -11.13 14.49
C GLU A 85 0.01 -12.39 15.28
N THR A 86 -1.01 -12.26 16.12
CA THR A 86 -1.59 -13.39 16.86
C THR A 86 -2.22 -14.40 15.89
N LEU A 87 -2.92 -13.95 14.85
CA LEU A 87 -3.47 -14.84 13.83
C LEU A 87 -2.37 -15.56 13.04
N LEU A 88 -1.31 -14.85 12.62
CA LEU A 88 -0.16 -15.47 11.93
C LEU A 88 0.47 -16.59 12.74
N LYS A 89 0.66 -16.36 14.04
CA LYS A 89 1.18 -17.38 14.99
C LYS A 89 0.19 -18.54 15.16
N LYS A 90 -1.10 -18.24 15.37
CA LYS A 90 -2.15 -19.25 15.56
C LYS A 90 -2.25 -20.21 14.38
N TYR A 91 -2.19 -19.71 13.16
CA TYR A 91 -2.32 -20.51 11.95
C TYR A 91 -0.96 -20.98 11.38
N ASN A 92 0.14 -20.66 12.08
CA ASN A 92 1.50 -21.04 11.67
C ASN A 92 1.76 -20.74 10.17
N ILE A 93 1.55 -19.49 9.76
CA ILE A 93 1.68 -19.06 8.35
C ILE A 93 3.16 -18.97 7.99
N PRO A 94 3.68 -19.81 7.10
CA PRO A 94 5.08 -19.73 6.66
C PRO A 94 5.28 -18.48 5.82
N THR A 95 6.12 -17.56 6.30
CA THR A 95 6.35 -16.27 5.66
C THR A 95 7.84 -16.03 5.46
N ILE A 96 8.22 -15.58 4.26
CA ILE A 96 9.56 -15.10 3.93
C ILE A 96 9.49 -13.60 3.75
N TYR A 97 10.19 -12.88 4.61
CA TYR A 97 10.35 -11.42 4.55
C TYR A 97 11.63 -11.02 3.81
N ASN A 98 11.76 -9.73 3.48
CA ASN A 98 12.90 -9.14 2.76
C ASN A 98 13.18 -9.83 1.41
N ASN A 99 12.14 -10.37 0.78
CA ASN A 99 12.27 -11.12 -0.45
C ASN A 99 11.26 -10.62 -1.49
N GLU A 100 11.75 -9.79 -2.41
CA GLU A 100 10.92 -9.17 -3.45
C GLU A 100 10.72 -10.13 -4.62
N VAL A 101 9.45 -10.41 -4.94
CA VAL A 101 9.07 -11.13 -6.17
C VAL A 101 9.19 -10.18 -7.35
N GLU A 102 9.92 -10.59 -8.38
CA GLU A 102 10.18 -9.79 -9.58
C GLU A 102 9.26 -10.18 -10.75
N LYS A 103 8.95 -11.46 -10.88
CA LYS A 103 8.06 -12.01 -11.92
C LYS A 103 7.48 -13.36 -11.52
N VAL A 104 6.38 -13.72 -12.18
CA VAL A 104 5.75 -15.04 -12.10
C VAL A 104 5.62 -15.60 -13.50
N ILE A 105 6.05 -16.83 -13.72
CA ILE A 105 6.02 -17.49 -15.02
C ILE A 105 5.22 -18.79 -14.89
N LYS A 106 4.20 -18.98 -15.72
CA LYS A 106 3.50 -20.25 -15.82
C LYS A 106 4.24 -21.17 -16.80
N LEU A 107 4.55 -22.37 -16.36
CA LEU A 107 5.19 -23.41 -17.16
C LEU A 107 4.16 -24.27 -17.89
N ASP A 108 4.59 -25.04 -18.90
CA ASP A 108 3.73 -25.91 -19.70
C ASP A 108 3.04 -27.02 -18.87
N ASN A 109 3.64 -27.40 -17.73
CA ASN A 109 3.09 -28.40 -16.80
C ASN A 109 2.11 -27.81 -15.76
N GLU A 110 1.55 -26.63 -16.01
CA GLU A 110 0.60 -25.90 -15.17
C GLU A 110 1.16 -25.43 -13.81
N ILE A 111 2.46 -25.55 -13.58
CA ILE A 111 3.15 -25.06 -12.39
C ILE A 111 3.67 -23.66 -12.65
N PHE A 112 3.60 -22.80 -11.64
CA PHE A 112 4.20 -21.47 -11.65
C PHE A 112 5.62 -21.50 -11.09
N GLU A 113 6.51 -20.75 -11.72
CA GLU A 113 7.77 -20.29 -11.11
C GLU A 113 7.63 -18.87 -10.62
N ILE A 114 7.94 -18.66 -9.35
CA ILE A 114 7.93 -17.36 -8.68
C ILE A 114 9.38 -16.94 -8.47
N HIS A 115 9.84 -16.00 -9.28
CA HIS A 115 11.21 -15.51 -9.27
C HIS A 115 11.34 -14.35 -8.29
N THR A 116 12.22 -14.50 -7.33
CA THR A 116 12.63 -13.45 -6.39
C THR A 116 14.08 -13.08 -6.62
N LYS A 117 14.57 -12.05 -5.94
CA LYS A 117 16.00 -11.68 -5.99
C LYS A 117 16.92 -12.76 -5.42
N LEU A 118 16.42 -13.62 -4.55
CA LEU A 118 17.21 -14.60 -3.80
C LEU A 118 17.02 -16.03 -4.32
N ASP A 119 15.80 -16.40 -4.73
CA ASP A 119 15.42 -17.78 -5.02
C ASP A 119 14.29 -17.87 -6.07
N ILE A 120 14.04 -19.10 -6.54
CA ILE A 120 12.90 -19.45 -7.38
C ILE A 120 12.03 -20.46 -6.63
N TYR A 121 10.76 -20.11 -6.40
CA TYR A 121 9.76 -20.97 -5.79
C TYR A 121 8.83 -21.55 -6.85
N LYS A 122 8.22 -22.71 -6.56
CA LYS A 122 7.26 -23.36 -7.46
C LYS A 122 5.93 -23.56 -6.76
N ALA A 123 4.82 -23.29 -7.46
CA ALA A 123 3.48 -23.43 -6.91
C ALA A 123 2.45 -23.84 -7.97
N LYS A 124 1.36 -24.49 -7.52
CA LYS A 124 0.19 -24.79 -8.35
C LYS A 124 -0.71 -23.56 -8.52
N ASN A 125 -0.81 -22.73 -7.49
CA ASN A 125 -1.59 -21.49 -7.47
C ASN A 125 -0.72 -20.33 -7.02
N VAL A 126 -0.97 -19.14 -7.59
CA VAL A 126 -0.32 -17.89 -7.16
C VAL A 126 -1.37 -16.82 -6.90
N VAL A 127 -1.23 -16.14 -5.77
CA VAL A 127 -2.08 -15.00 -5.40
C VAL A 127 -1.23 -13.74 -5.33
N ILE A 128 -1.53 -12.74 -6.15
CA ILE A 128 -0.87 -11.43 -6.14
C ILE A 128 -1.66 -10.50 -5.24
N ALA A 129 -1.09 -10.13 -4.08
CA ALA A 129 -1.73 -9.34 -3.02
C ALA A 129 -0.87 -8.13 -2.61
N ILE A 130 -0.30 -7.43 -3.58
CA ILE A 130 0.73 -6.39 -3.40
C ILE A 130 0.18 -4.99 -3.08
N GLY A 131 -1.14 -4.85 -2.94
CA GLY A 131 -1.78 -3.54 -2.78
C GLY A 131 -1.68 -2.66 -4.02
N LYS A 132 -2.26 -1.47 -3.93
CA LYS A 132 -2.31 -0.51 -5.05
C LYS A 132 -1.11 0.44 -5.09
N MET A 133 -0.43 0.63 -3.97
CA MET A 133 0.69 1.55 -3.87
C MET A 133 1.96 0.90 -4.40
N GLY A 134 2.31 1.26 -5.62
CA GLY A 134 3.63 1.02 -6.19
C GLY A 134 4.66 2.01 -5.63
N LYS A 135 5.63 2.37 -6.44
CA LYS A 135 6.59 3.42 -6.06
C LYS A 135 5.87 4.77 -5.97
N PRO A 136 6.16 5.59 -4.96
CA PRO A 136 5.63 6.94 -4.89
C PRO A 136 6.07 7.73 -6.14
N ASN A 137 5.17 8.56 -6.64
CA ASN A 137 5.50 9.47 -7.71
C ASN A 137 6.58 10.44 -7.22
N LYS A 138 7.57 10.67 -8.08
CA LYS A 138 8.61 11.66 -7.85
C LYS A 138 8.27 12.96 -8.60
N PRO A 139 8.76 14.11 -8.14
CA PRO A 139 8.69 15.33 -8.92
C PRO A 139 9.46 15.14 -10.26
N ASN A 140 9.12 15.97 -11.25
CA ASN A 140 9.77 15.93 -12.57
C ASN A 140 11.14 16.61 -12.64
N TYR A 141 11.62 17.17 -11.53
CA TYR A 141 12.94 17.74 -11.37
C TYR A 141 13.82 16.89 -10.45
N LYS A 142 15.14 17.10 -10.57
CA LYS A 142 16.14 16.35 -9.80
C LYS A 142 16.15 16.81 -8.35
N ILE A 143 16.20 15.87 -7.42
CA ILE A 143 16.44 16.13 -6.00
C ILE A 143 17.95 16.05 -5.79
N PRO A 144 18.61 17.15 -5.32
CA PRO A 144 20.04 17.15 -5.01
C PRO A 144 20.38 16.10 -3.95
N LEU A 145 21.58 15.48 -4.08
CA LEU A 145 22.01 14.41 -3.17
C LEU A 145 22.19 14.90 -1.74
N GLU A 146 22.63 16.14 -1.59
CA GLU A 146 22.93 16.80 -0.32
C GLU A 146 21.70 16.87 0.61
N ILE A 147 20.51 17.09 0.02
CA ILE A 147 19.24 17.19 0.73
C ILE A 147 18.37 15.94 0.64
N GLN A 148 18.84 14.84 0.03
CA GLN A 148 18.04 13.67 -0.21
C GLN A 148 17.47 13.06 1.08
N LYS A 149 18.19 13.14 2.20
CA LYS A 149 17.74 12.70 3.52
C LYS A 149 16.60 13.56 4.11
N ASN A 150 16.42 14.77 3.58
CA ASN A 150 15.42 15.74 4.01
C ASN A 150 14.19 15.74 3.07
N VAL A 151 14.18 14.89 2.02
CA VAL A 151 13.08 14.78 1.08
C VAL A 151 12.46 13.40 1.19
N ASN A 152 11.21 13.35 1.63
CA ASN A 152 10.48 12.13 1.94
C ASN A 152 9.27 11.95 1.02
N PHE A 153 8.77 10.71 0.97
CA PHE A 153 7.52 10.34 0.27
C PHE A 153 6.50 9.72 1.23
N ASN A 154 6.81 9.71 2.52
CA ASN A 154 6.00 9.27 3.64
C ASN A 154 6.39 10.06 4.90
N LEU A 155 5.88 9.67 6.07
CA LEU A 155 6.18 10.33 7.34
C LEU A 155 7.40 9.77 8.09
N ASP A 156 8.17 8.86 7.47
CA ASP A 156 9.37 8.30 8.09
C ASP A 156 10.41 9.39 8.38
N ASN A 157 11.10 9.26 9.50
CA ASN A 157 12.16 10.17 9.94
C ASN A 157 11.74 11.64 10.12
N CYS A 158 10.45 11.92 10.33
CA CYS A 158 9.99 13.25 10.71
C CYS A 158 10.23 13.48 12.21
N SER A 159 10.86 14.60 12.54
CA SER A 159 11.09 15.03 13.92
C SER A 159 10.01 16.03 14.35
N LYS A 160 10.04 16.44 15.64
CA LYS A 160 9.26 17.57 16.14
C LYS A 160 10.00 18.89 15.89
N ASN A 161 9.25 20.00 15.91
CA ASN A 161 9.78 21.36 15.74
C ASN A 161 10.50 21.59 14.41
N GLU A 162 10.16 20.84 13.38
CA GLU A 162 10.65 21.07 12.02
C GLU A 162 9.71 22.03 11.27
N LYS A 163 10.27 22.82 10.35
CA LYS A 163 9.52 23.54 9.33
C LYS A 163 9.39 22.63 8.10
N ILE A 164 8.19 22.14 7.85
CA ILE A 164 7.93 21.07 6.88
C ILE A 164 7.03 21.58 5.75
N LEU A 165 7.42 21.27 4.52
CA LEU A 165 6.56 21.43 3.36
C LEU A 165 5.95 20.07 2.99
N VAL A 166 4.63 19.97 2.94
CA VAL A 166 3.90 18.84 2.36
C VAL A 166 3.41 19.24 0.99
N VAL A 167 3.73 18.45 -0.04
CA VAL A 167 3.36 18.72 -1.43
C VAL A 167 2.30 17.73 -1.88
N GLY A 168 1.11 18.20 -2.23
CA GLY A 168 0.03 17.36 -2.72
C GLY A 168 -1.36 17.93 -2.44
N GLY A 169 -2.38 17.35 -3.06
CA GLY A 169 -3.77 17.81 -2.93
C GLY A 169 -4.79 16.68 -2.76
N GLY A 170 -4.35 15.51 -2.29
CA GLY A 170 -5.20 14.38 -1.97
C GLY A 170 -5.30 14.12 -0.48
N ASN A 171 -6.10 13.13 -0.07
CA ASN A 171 -6.30 12.78 1.33
C ASN A 171 -4.99 12.52 2.09
N SER A 172 -4.04 11.80 1.50
CA SER A 172 -2.74 11.55 2.13
C SER A 172 -1.96 12.85 2.42
N ALA A 173 -2.00 13.83 1.50
CA ALA A 173 -1.35 15.12 1.73
C ALA A 173 -1.99 15.88 2.88
N ALA A 174 -3.32 15.89 2.95
CA ALA A 174 -4.05 16.50 4.05
C ALA A 174 -3.75 15.81 5.39
N GLU A 175 -3.82 14.48 5.41
CA GLU A 175 -3.53 13.65 6.59
C GLU A 175 -2.10 13.86 7.10
N TYR A 176 -1.12 13.94 6.21
CA TYR A 176 0.26 14.25 6.59
C TYR A 176 0.37 15.65 7.16
N ALA A 177 -0.25 16.65 6.52
CA ALA A 177 -0.15 18.04 6.94
C ALA A 177 -0.70 18.27 8.35
N TYR A 178 -1.95 17.89 8.62
CA TYR A 178 -2.52 18.12 9.95
C TYR A 178 -1.91 17.20 11.03
N SER A 179 -1.47 16.00 10.66
CA SER A 179 -0.79 15.09 11.59
C SER A 179 0.57 15.65 12.03
N LEU A 180 1.35 16.21 11.11
CA LEU A 180 2.62 16.87 11.43
C LEU A 180 2.42 18.15 12.23
N ALA A 181 1.36 18.92 11.93
CA ALA A 181 1.00 20.10 12.71
C ALA A 181 0.60 19.74 14.15
N PHE A 182 -0.12 18.63 14.33
CA PHE A 182 -0.43 18.08 15.66
C PHE A 182 0.85 17.73 16.45
N ASP A 183 1.91 17.26 15.77
CA ASP A 183 3.21 16.95 16.38
C ASP A 183 4.12 18.18 16.55
N GLU A 184 3.55 19.38 16.69
CA GLU A 184 4.27 20.62 16.98
C GLU A 184 5.22 21.09 15.87
N ASN A 185 5.00 20.68 14.61
CA ASN A 185 5.75 21.18 13.47
C ASN A 185 5.10 22.42 12.84
N ILE A 186 5.91 23.27 12.20
CA ILE A 186 5.44 24.39 11.39
C ILE A 186 5.21 23.87 9.98
N VAL A 187 3.96 23.60 9.63
CA VAL A 187 3.62 22.90 8.38
C VAL A 187 3.05 23.87 7.34
N THR A 188 3.55 23.72 6.11
CA THR A 188 2.94 24.31 4.92
C THR A 188 2.46 23.17 4.00
N LEU A 189 1.19 23.21 3.58
CA LEU A 189 0.64 22.33 2.56
C LEU A 189 0.59 23.07 1.23
N ALA A 190 1.37 22.65 0.24
CA ALA A 190 1.40 23.24 -1.09
C ALA A 190 0.66 22.37 -2.10
N TYR A 191 -0.24 22.99 -2.87
CA TYR A 191 -0.95 22.33 -3.94
C TYR A 191 -0.97 23.19 -5.21
N ARG A 192 -0.63 22.57 -6.36
CA ARG A 192 -0.50 23.28 -7.64
C ARG A 192 -1.81 23.77 -8.26
N LYS A 193 -2.98 23.32 -7.77
CA LYS A 193 -4.31 23.76 -8.26
C LYS A 193 -4.90 24.80 -7.32
N GLU A 194 -5.93 25.47 -7.82
CA GLU A 194 -6.67 26.52 -7.11
C GLU A 194 -7.57 26.01 -5.97
N SER A 195 -7.94 24.71 -5.98
CA SER A 195 -8.78 24.13 -4.95
C SER A 195 -8.54 22.62 -4.81
N PHE A 196 -8.87 22.07 -3.64
CA PHE A 196 -8.84 20.64 -3.38
C PHE A 196 -10.09 19.97 -3.97
N THR A 197 -9.91 19.09 -4.96
CA THR A 197 -11.02 18.37 -5.61
C THR A 197 -11.10 16.89 -5.22
N ARG A 198 -10.19 16.40 -4.39
CA ARG A 198 -10.04 14.98 -4.05
C ARG A 198 -10.12 14.69 -2.55
N LEU A 199 -10.30 15.70 -1.74
CA LEU A 199 -10.43 15.52 -0.30
C LEU A 199 -11.79 14.93 0.05
N ASN A 200 -11.81 14.10 1.08
CA ASN A 200 -13.05 13.75 1.77
C ASN A 200 -13.41 14.86 2.78
N LYS A 201 -14.67 14.88 3.20
CA LYS A 201 -15.20 15.88 4.14
C LYS A 201 -14.38 15.98 5.43
N ILE A 202 -13.97 14.85 5.99
CA ILE A 202 -13.21 14.81 7.25
C ILE A 202 -11.87 15.53 7.07
N ASN A 203 -11.16 15.27 5.98
CA ASN A 203 -9.88 15.90 5.71
C ASN A 203 -10.00 17.38 5.39
N GLU A 204 -11.10 17.81 4.72
CA GLU A 204 -11.41 19.22 4.52
C GLU A 204 -11.64 19.95 5.86
N GLU A 205 -12.47 19.38 6.73
CA GLU A 205 -12.78 19.92 8.06
C GLU A 205 -11.51 19.97 8.93
N MET A 206 -10.68 18.93 8.89
CA MET A 206 -9.42 18.91 9.65
C MET A 206 -8.43 19.96 9.14
N LEU A 207 -8.22 20.09 7.84
CA LEU A 207 -7.35 21.11 7.28
C LEU A 207 -7.80 22.51 7.71
N LYS A 208 -9.10 22.80 7.56
CA LYS A 208 -9.67 24.08 7.98
C LYS A 208 -9.46 24.36 9.48
N LYS A 209 -9.71 23.37 10.33
CA LYS A 209 -9.49 23.48 11.78
C LYS A 209 -8.06 23.90 12.11
N TYR A 210 -7.05 23.24 11.50
CA TYR A 210 -5.65 23.54 11.77
C TYR A 210 -5.17 24.86 11.13
N GLU A 211 -5.74 25.23 9.98
CA GLU A 211 -5.49 26.53 9.34
C GLU A 211 -6.07 27.69 10.17
N ASP A 212 -7.33 27.57 10.62
CA ASP A 212 -7.99 28.57 11.49
C ASP A 212 -7.22 28.74 12.81
N ALA A 213 -6.66 27.65 13.34
CA ALA A 213 -5.79 27.67 14.53
C ALA A 213 -4.36 28.21 14.26
N LYS A 214 -4.02 28.56 13.02
CA LYS A 214 -2.68 29.02 12.57
C LYS A 214 -1.56 27.97 12.82
N GLN A 215 -1.92 26.71 12.92
CA GLN A 215 -0.99 25.59 13.07
C GLN A 215 -0.55 24.99 11.73
N LEU A 216 -1.27 25.30 10.66
CA LEU A 216 -1.02 24.88 9.30
C LEU A 216 -1.21 26.07 8.35
N ASN A 217 -0.33 26.18 7.35
CA ASN A 217 -0.47 27.13 6.26
C ASN A 217 -0.79 26.38 4.96
N ILE A 218 -1.81 26.84 4.21
CA ILE A 218 -2.19 26.27 2.93
C ILE A 218 -1.80 27.22 1.80
N LYS A 219 -1.01 26.73 0.84
CA LYS A 219 -0.63 27.44 -0.39
C LYS A 219 -1.27 26.73 -1.59
N LEU A 220 -2.29 27.32 -2.18
CA LEU A 220 -2.90 26.90 -3.43
C LEU A 220 -2.24 27.61 -4.62
N ASN A 221 -2.49 27.13 -5.86
CA ASN A 221 -1.83 27.62 -7.08
C ASN A 221 -0.29 27.67 -6.94
N CYS A 222 0.26 26.74 -6.18
CA CYS A 222 1.66 26.75 -5.78
C CYS A 222 2.36 25.53 -6.38
N ASP A 223 3.11 25.72 -7.46
CA ASP A 223 3.93 24.69 -8.07
C ASP A 223 5.41 24.93 -7.77
N ILE A 224 6.19 23.84 -7.77
CA ILE A 224 7.61 23.87 -7.42
C ILE A 224 8.44 23.62 -8.67
N ASN A 225 9.42 24.48 -8.92
CA ASN A 225 10.33 24.37 -10.06
C ASN A 225 11.57 23.53 -9.74
N SER A 226 12.14 23.71 -8.55
CA SER A 226 13.37 23.03 -8.14
C SER A 226 13.56 23.02 -6.64
N LEU A 227 14.46 22.14 -6.19
CA LEU A 227 15.00 22.11 -4.84
C LEU A 227 16.50 22.35 -4.91
N GLU A 228 17.01 23.05 -3.90
CA GLU A 228 18.45 23.31 -3.71
C GLU A 228 18.84 23.04 -2.25
N ASP A 229 20.13 22.74 -2.03
CA ASP A 229 20.68 22.76 -0.68
C ASP A 229 21.01 24.20 -0.25
N ASP A 230 20.53 24.58 0.90
CA ASP A 230 20.93 25.84 1.55
C ASP A 230 21.36 25.55 2.99
N ASN A 231 22.63 25.20 3.16
CA ASN A 231 23.25 24.90 4.45
C ASN A 231 22.52 23.81 5.24
N GLY A 232 22.07 22.75 4.55
CA GLY A 232 21.36 21.60 5.10
C GLY A 232 19.84 21.79 5.21
N PHE A 233 19.31 22.95 4.81
CA PHE A 233 17.90 23.17 4.58
C PHE A 233 17.53 22.86 3.12
N VAL A 234 16.30 22.45 2.90
CA VAL A 234 15.74 22.35 1.57
C VAL A 234 15.20 23.70 1.13
N LYS A 235 15.91 24.38 0.26
CA LYS A 235 15.42 25.60 -0.40
C LYS A 235 14.50 25.18 -1.54
N VAL A 236 13.25 25.59 -1.43
CA VAL A 236 12.19 25.31 -2.41
C VAL A 236 12.00 26.55 -3.27
N ASN A 237 12.20 26.40 -4.59
CA ASN A 237 11.95 27.45 -5.57
C ASN A 237 10.60 27.22 -6.23
N TYR A 238 9.67 28.16 -6.06
CA TYR A 238 8.34 28.10 -6.62
C TYR A 238 8.27 28.67 -8.03
N SER A 239 7.27 28.28 -8.80
CA SER A 239 7.05 28.73 -10.17
C SER A 239 6.74 30.23 -10.30
N ASN A 240 6.28 30.86 -9.21
CA ASN A 240 6.03 32.31 -9.16
C ASN A 240 7.29 33.15 -8.86
N GLY A 241 8.47 32.52 -8.76
CA GLY A 241 9.75 33.19 -8.48
C GLY A 241 10.08 33.36 -6.99
N GLU A 242 9.17 32.99 -6.08
CA GLU A 242 9.45 32.96 -4.65
C GLU A 242 10.35 31.78 -4.28
N SER A 243 11.06 31.89 -3.17
CA SER A 243 11.75 30.76 -2.55
C SER A 243 11.56 30.74 -1.04
N GLN A 244 11.62 29.53 -0.45
CA GLN A 244 11.46 29.37 0.99
C GLN A 244 12.26 28.15 1.47
N ASN A 245 12.87 28.25 2.66
CA ASN A 245 13.64 27.18 3.28
C ASN A 245 12.77 26.35 4.22
N PHE A 246 12.98 25.03 4.17
CA PHE A 246 12.35 24.03 5.02
C PHE A 246 13.39 23.06 5.58
N ASN A 247 13.12 22.52 6.77
CA ASN A 247 13.91 21.41 7.31
C ASN A 247 13.65 20.12 6.50
N ARG A 248 12.42 19.99 5.97
CA ARG A 248 11.97 18.78 5.27
C ARG A 248 10.91 19.09 4.22
N VAL A 249 10.93 18.31 3.12
CA VAL A 249 9.89 18.33 2.10
C VAL A 249 9.32 16.92 1.96
N ILE A 250 7.99 16.80 1.98
CA ILE A 250 7.29 15.52 1.87
C ILE A 250 6.38 15.53 0.65
N TYR A 251 6.64 14.64 -0.31
CA TYR A 251 5.81 14.51 -1.50
C TYR A 251 4.70 13.49 -1.27
N ALA A 252 3.46 13.96 -1.20
CA ALA A 252 2.23 13.18 -1.16
C ALA A 252 1.44 13.33 -2.47
N ILE A 253 2.12 13.12 -3.61
CA ILE A 253 1.60 13.33 -4.96
C ILE A 253 1.11 12.04 -5.63
N GLY A 254 0.77 11.04 -4.81
CA GLY A 254 0.30 9.74 -5.24
C GLY A 254 1.43 8.77 -5.58
N GLY A 255 1.07 7.63 -6.13
CA GLY A 255 2.00 6.60 -6.59
C GLY A 255 1.54 5.98 -7.89
N THR A 256 2.44 5.34 -8.61
CA THR A 256 2.12 4.54 -9.79
C THR A 256 1.57 3.19 -9.34
N ALA A 257 0.51 2.73 -10.00
CA ALA A 257 0.12 1.33 -9.86
C ALA A 257 1.25 0.44 -10.40
N PRO A 258 1.51 -0.73 -9.79
CA PRO A 258 2.60 -1.63 -10.22
C PRO A 258 2.21 -2.42 -11.48
N ILE A 259 1.81 -1.75 -12.54
CA ILE A 259 1.28 -2.34 -13.78
C ILE A 259 2.33 -3.19 -14.49
N ASP A 260 3.57 -2.71 -14.56
CA ASP A 260 4.66 -3.46 -15.21
C ASP A 260 4.95 -4.77 -14.46
N PHE A 261 4.90 -4.73 -13.12
CA PHE A 261 5.00 -5.95 -12.32
C PHE A 261 3.85 -6.94 -12.62
N LEU A 262 2.60 -6.44 -12.68
CA LEU A 262 1.45 -7.30 -13.02
C LEU A 262 1.61 -7.94 -14.40
N LYS A 263 2.06 -7.19 -15.41
CA LYS A 263 2.36 -7.73 -16.75
C LYS A 263 3.46 -8.78 -16.70
N ASN A 264 4.53 -8.55 -15.92
CA ASN A 264 5.61 -9.51 -15.72
C ASN A 264 5.15 -10.78 -14.98
N CYS A 265 4.00 -10.72 -14.32
CA CYS A 265 3.37 -11.87 -13.67
C CYS A 265 2.29 -12.54 -14.55
N GLY A 266 2.13 -12.12 -15.81
CA GLY A 266 1.14 -12.72 -16.72
C GLY A 266 -0.29 -12.23 -16.49
N VAL A 267 -0.49 -11.12 -15.78
CA VAL A 267 -1.81 -10.51 -15.58
C VAL A 267 -2.15 -9.62 -16.77
N ASN A 268 -3.28 -9.87 -17.41
CA ASN A 268 -3.79 -9.01 -18.48
C ASN A 268 -4.29 -7.68 -17.90
N ILE A 269 -3.94 -6.59 -18.59
CA ILE A 269 -4.26 -5.23 -18.18
C ILE A 269 -5.16 -4.60 -19.25
N SER A 270 -6.29 -4.02 -18.81
CA SER A 270 -7.20 -3.29 -19.69
C SER A 270 -6.62 -1.93 -20.15
N ASP A 271 -7.26 -1.29 -21.15
CA ASP A 271 -6.89 0.04 -21.63
C ASP A 271 -6.89 1.11 -20.53
N ASN A 272 -7.71 0.93 -19.50
CA ASN A 272 -7.78 1.79 -18.34
C ASN A 272 -6.74 1.46 -17.25
N LEU A 273 -5.71 0.72 -17.59
CA LEU A 273 -4.61 0.30 -16.70
C LEU A 273 -5.09 -0.48 -15.45
N LYS A 274 -6.13 -1.30 -15.62
CA LYS A 274 -6.67 -2.15 -14.55
C LYS A 274 -6.45 -3.62 -14.89
N PRO A 275 -6.17 -4.46 -13.88
CA PRO A 275 -6.09 -5.89 -14.09
C PRO A 275 -7.44 -6.48 -14.51
N ILE A 276 -7.41 -7.50 -15.35
CA ILE A 276 -8.58 -8.23 -15.82
C ILE A 276 -8.65 -9.57 -15.07
N PHE A 277 -9.77 -9.83 -14.41
CA PHE A 277 -10.02 -11.03 -13.62
C PHE A 277 -11.53 -11.34 -13.60
N ASN A 278 -11.88 -12.57 -13.26
CA ASN A 278 -13.26 -13.03 -13.12
C ASN A 278 -13.83 -12.79 -11.69
N GLU A 279 -15.04 -13.25 -11.44
CA GLU A 279 -15.75 -13.10 -10.15
C GLU A 279 -15.04 -13.80 -8.97
N ASN A 280 -14.18 -14.79 -9.26
CA ASN A 280 -13.35 -15.47 -8.26
C ASN A 280 -11.97 -14.80 -8.09
N PHE A 281 -11.75 -13.62 -8.64
CA PHE A 281 -10.46 -12.91 -8.67
C PHE A 281 -9.36 -13.66 -9.46
N GLU A 282 -9.71 -14.65 -10.26
CA GLU A 282 -8.80 -15.38 -11.12
C GLU A 282 -8.56 -14.60 -12.42
N CYS A 283 -7.30 -14.39 -12.77
CA CYS A 283 -6.89 -13.74 -14.01
C CYS A 283 -7.13 -14.65 -15.22
N CYS A 284 -6.87 -14.15 -16.43
CA CYS A 284 -6.95 -14.94 -17.67
C CYS A 284 -6.01 -16.17 -17.65
N CYS A 285 -4.94 -16.10 -16.87
CA CYS A 285 -4.06 -17.22 -16.59
C CYS A 285 -4.66 -18.07 -15.46
N LYS A 286 -5.09 -19.28 -15.76
CA LYS A 286 -5.69 -20.22 -14.79
C LYS A 286 -4.79 -20.43 -13.59
N ASN A 287 -5.36 -20.41 -12.37
CA ASN A 287 -4.69 -20.54 -11.07
C ASN A 287 -3.80 -19.33 -10.67
N LEU A 288 -3.91 -18.22 -11.39
CA LEU A 288 -3.31 -16.94 -11.03
C LEU A 288 -4.42 -16.00 -10.55
N TYR A 289 -4.31 -15.53 -9.32
CA TYR A 289 -5.32 -14.70 -8.65
C TYR A 289 -4.76 -13.34 -8.29
N ILE A 290 -5.67 -12.35 -8.17
CA ILE A 290 -5.31 -11.00 -7.76
C ILE A 290 -6.19 -10.54 -6.59
N ALA A 291 -5.60 -10.02 -5.51
CA ALA A 291 -6.31 -9.73 -4.27
C ALA A 291 -6.04 -8.32 -3.72
N GLY A 292 -7.03 -7.75 -3.04
CA GLY A 292 -6.93 -6.49 -2.34
C GLY A 292 -7.02 -5.27 -3.25
N ASP A 293 -6.44 -4.16 -2.82
CA ASP A 293 -6.59 -2.85 -3.46
C ASP A 293 -6.15 -2.81 -4.91
N ILE A 294 -5.24 -3.68 -5.32
CA ILE A 294 -4.79 -3.76 -6.71
C ILE A 294 -5.89 -4.25 -7.64
N SER A 295 -6.82 -5.08 -7.16
CA SER A 295 -7.98 -5.55 -7.92
C SER A 295 -9.12 -4.52 -7.95
N ASN A 296 -9.17 -3.60 -7.00
CA ASN A 296 -10.24 -2.61 -6.89
C ASN A 296 -9.98 -1.39 -7.78
N ALA A 297 -10.99 -1.04 -8.57
CA ALA A 297 -10.90 0.06 -9.51
C ALA A 297 -10.87 1.45 -8.85
N SER A 298 -11.44 1.60 -7.65
CA SER A 298 -11.66 2.89 -7.03
C SER A 298 -11.23 2.97 -5.57
N GLU A 299 -11.71 2.12 -4.70
CA GLU A 299 -11.51 2.28 -3.25
C GLU A 299 -11.49 0.92 -2.56
N GLY A 300 -10.33 0.59 -1.95
CA GLY A 300 -10.17 -0.59 -1.10
C GLY A 300 -10.48 -0.27 0.36
N SER A 301 -10.91 -1.27 1.11
CA SER A 301 -11.05 -1.22 2.57
C SER A 301 -10.47 -2.48 3.19
N ILE A 302 -10.26 -2.45 4.51
CA ILE A 302 -9.84 -3.66 5.23
C ILE A 302 -10.86 -4.78 5.01
N SER A 303 -12.16 -4.48 5.13
CA SER A 303 -13.22 -5.48 4.93
C SER A 303 -13.24 -6.08 3.53
N SER A 304 -13.10 -5.25 2.48
CA SER A 304 -13.03 -5.78 1.11
C SER A 304 -11.79 -6.64 0.90
N SER A 305 -10.65 -6.24 1.45
CA SER A 305 -9.41 -7.00 1.37
C SER A 305 -9.48 -8.35 2.08
N LEU A 306 -10.15 -8.41 3.24
CA LEU A 306 -10.41 -9.66 3.96
C LEU A 306 -11.33 -10.58 3.15
N ASN A 307 -12.40 -10.04 2.57
CA ASN A 307 -13.33 -10.80 1.74
C ASN A 307 -12.68 -11.35 0.47
N HIS A 308 -11.78 -10.58 -0.18
CA HIS A 308 -11.02 -11.08 -1.34
C HIS A 308 -10.18 -12.30 -0.96
N GLY A 309 -9.48 -12.26 0.17
CA GLY A 309 -8.69 -13.39 0.65
C GLY A 309 -9.54 -14.64 0.88
N PHE A 310 -10.72 -14.50 1.48
CA PHE A 310 -11.68 -15.59 1.68
C PHE A 310 -12.17 -16.18 0.35
N LEU A 311 -12.66 -15.34 -0.57
CA LEU A 311 -13.22 -15.81 -1.86
C LEU A 311 -12.17 -16.57 -2.68
N ILE A 312 -10.94 -16.06 -2.73
CA ILE A 312 -9.83 -16.71 -3.41
C ILE A 312 -9.48 -18.04 -2.74
N ALA A 313 -9.43 -18.10 -1.41
CA ALA A 313 -9.15 -19.35 -0.70
C ALA A 313 -10.20 -20.42 -0.98
N ILE A 314 -11.49 -20.05 -1.05
CA ILE A 314 -12.58 -20.96 -1.45
C ILE A 314 -12.42 -21.42 -2.89
N ALA A 315 -12.07 -20.54 -3.83
CA ALA A 315 -11.85 -20.88 -5.23
C ALA A 315 -10.70 -21.89 -5.39
N ILE A 316 -9.55 -21.62 -4.72
CA ILE A 316 -8.40 -22.52 -4.72
C ILE A 316 -8.74 -23.88 -4.10
N ALA A 317 -9.44 -23.90 -2.96
CA ALA A 317 -9.84 -25.14 -2.28
C ALA A 317 -10.75 -26.02 -3.15
N LYS A 318 -11.65 -25.41 -3.92
CA LYS A 318 -12.50 -26.13 -4.89
C LYS A 318 -11.66 -26.74 -6.03
N GLY A 319 -10.67 -26.01 -6.53
CA GLY A 319 -9.79 -26.47 -7.61
C GLY A 319 -8.79 -27.55 -7.20
N LEU A 320 -8.43 -27.62 -5.91
CA LEU A 320 -7.52 -28.66 -5.38
C LEU A 320 -8.22 -29.95 -4.95
N LYS A 321 -9.55 -29.95 -4.77
CA LYS A 321 -10.30 -31.18 -4.50
C LYS A 321 -10.37 -31.99 -5.78
N PRO A 322 -10.13 -33.32 -5.72
CA PRO A 322 -10.40 -34.20 -6.87
C PRO A 322 -11.87 -34.01 -7.29
N LEU A 323 -12.11 -33.90 -8.58
CA LEU A 323 -13.45 -34.05 -9.13
C LEU A 323 -13.98 -35.42 -8.69
N ALA A 324 -15.02 -35.45 -7.86
CA ALA A 324 -15.65 -36.65 -7.32
C ALA A 324 -16.30 -37.49 -8.46
#